data_6dbfde41e1e93e13363526414bcb1d8b
#
_entry.id   6dbfde41e1e93e13363526414bcb1d8b
#
_cell.length_a   1.000
_cell.length_b   1.000
_cell.length_c   1.000
_cell.angle_alpha   90.00
_cell.angle_beta   90.00
_cell.angle_gamma   90.00
#
_symmetry.space_group_name_H-M   'P 1'
#
loop_
_entity.id
_entity.type
_entity.pdbx_description
1 polymer ?
#
loop_
_entity_poly.entity_id
_entity_poly.type
_entity_poly.pdbx_seq_one_letter_code
_entity_poly.pdbx_strand_id
1 'polypeptide(L)'
;DSLERLGSDRVWIIDPLDGTKEFEEAGRTDWAVHVALTENGIPTAGAVAIPSIGTTFCSNDKRTKHKEIREVRVICSRTRPGPAAQIIADKLSGRIMRLGSAGAKAMAVVSGDAEIYVHTGGQYEWDSCAPVAVALASGLHASRLDGSPLIYNQSDTYVPDLLICRKELADSALAVFN
;
A
#
# COMPACT_ATOMS: atom_id res chain seq x y z
N ASP A 1 15.68 6.43 -15.23
CA ASP A 1 14.38 7.10 -15.26
C ASP A 1 14.49 8.36 -16.10
N SER A 2 13.74 8.45 -17.22
CA SER A 2 13.74 9.62 -18.09
C SER A 2 12.75 10.67 -17.58
N LEU A 3 13.18 11.92 -17.45
CA LEU A 3 12.28 13.03 -17.10
C LEU A 3 11.25 13.32 -18.19
N GLU A 4 11.37 12.72 -19.38
CA GLU A 4 10.38 12.81 -20.46
C GLU A 4 8.98 12.34 -20.03
N ARG A 5 8.90 11.40 -19.07
CA ARG A 5 7.63 10.93 -18.49
C ARG A 5 6.79 12.06 -17.88
N LEU A 6 7.43 13.15 -17.42
CA LEU A 6 6.72 14.29 -16.81
C LEU A 6 5.84 15.06 -17.78
N GLY A 7 6.13 14.95 -19.08
CA GLY A 7 5.30 15.52 -20.16
C GLY A 7 4.17 14.62 -20.66
N SER A 8 4.00 13.45 -20.05
CA SER A 8 3.01 12.46 -20.48
C SER A 8 1.83 12.38 -19.53
N ASP A 9 0.61 12.49 -20.03
CA ASP A 9 -0.61 12.35 -19.25
C ASP A 9 -0.79 10.92 -18.68
N ARG A 10 -0.23 9.92 -19.39
CA ARG A 10 -0.33 8.49 -19.05
C ARG A 10 1.05 7.89 -18.88
N VAL A 11 1.33 7.33 -17.70
CA VAL A 11 2.63 6.74 -17.36
C VAL A 11 2.46 5.40 -16.67
N TRP A 12 3.21 4.38 -17.13
CA TRP A 12 3.35 3.12 -16.44
C TRP A 12 4.40 3.25 -15.35
N ILE A 13 4.03 2.85 -14.12
CA ILE A 13 4.93 2.75 -12.96
C ILE A 13 5.03 1.28 -12.58
N ILE A 14 6.24 0.74 -12.63
CA ILE A 14 6.50 -0.69 -12.46
C ILE A 14 7.56 -0.89 -11.39
N ASP A 15 7.29 -1.79 -10.43
CA ASP A 15 8.30 -2.38 -9.57
C ASP A 15 8.44 -3.86 -9.93
N PRO A 16 9.55 -4.27 -10.55
CA PRO A 16 9.74 -5.65 -10.96
C PRO A 16 9.98 -6.60 -9.79
N LEU A 17 10.38 -6.09 -8.61
CA LEU A 17 10.62 -6.88 -7.41
C LEU A 17 10.57 -6.03 -6.13
N ASP A 18 9.36 -5.81 -5.61
CA ASP A 18 9.15 -5.24 -4.28
C ASP A 18 9.42 -6.30 -3.20
N GLY A 19 10.22 -5.92 -2.21
CA GLY A 19 10.62 -6.84 -1.15
C GLY A 19 11.85 -7.69 -1.53
N THR A 20 12.89 -7.08 -2.09
CA THR A 20 14.13 -7.76 -2.48
C THR A 20 14.74 -8.58 -1.34
N LYS A 21 14.72 -8.05 -0.11
CA LYS A 21 15.21 -8.77 1.09
C LYS A 21 14.40 -10.03 1.37
N GLU A 22 13.09 -9.95 1.22
CA GLU A 22 12.17 -11.06 1.40
C GLU A 22 12.35 -12.12 0.29
N PHE A 23 12.62 -11.68 -0.93
CA PHE A 23 12.92 -12.58 -2.05
C PHE A 23 14.23 -13.36 -1.85
N GLU A 24 15.25 -12.71 -1.28
CA GLU A 24 16.55 -13.34 -0.98
C GLU A 24 16.49 -14.30 0.22
N GLU A 25 15.52 -14.14 1.13
CA GLU A 25 15.39 -14.94 2.34
C GLU A 25 14.59 -16.21 2.07
N ALA A 26 15.23 -17.37 2.13
CA ALA A 26 14.61 -18.65 1.82
C ALA A 26 13.35 -18.92 2.66
N GLY A 27 12.27 -19.34 2.01
CA GLY A 27 11.00 -19.68 2.65
C GLY A 27 10.07 -18.49 2.89
N ARG A 28 10.47 -17.26 2.55
CA ARG A 28 9.57 -16.11 2.60
C ARG A 28 8.66 -16.03 1.39
N THR A 29 7.47 -15.52 1.63
CA THR A 29 6.41 -15.42 0.62
C THR A 29 5.90 -13.99 0.43
N ASP A 30 6.39 -13.03 1.21
CA ASP A 30 5.94 -11.66 1.27
C ASP A 30 6.78 -10.71 0.40
N TRP A 31 6.91 -11.05 -0.88
CA TRP A 31 7.47 -10.21 -1.94
C TRP A 31 6.50 -10.11 -3.12
N ALA A 32 6.60 -9.06 -3.91
CA ALA A 32 5.60 -8.76 -4.94
C ALA A 32 6.21 -8.21 -6.22
N VAL A 33 5.38 -8.18 -7.28
CA VAL A 33 5.63 -7.48 -8.54
C VAL A 33 4.49 -6.49 -8.76
N HIS A 34 4.81 -5.25 -9.10
CA HIS A 34 3.83 -4.17 -9.26
C HIS A 34 3.80 -3.66 -10.68
N VAL A 35 2.59 -3.46 -11.22
CA VAL A 35 2.37 -2.74 -12.48
C VAL A 35 1.20 -1.79 -12.28
N ALA A 36 1.39 -0.51 -12.54
CA ALA A 36 0.35 0.50 -12.44
C ALA A 36 0.36 1.44 -13.65
N LEU A 37 -0.82 1.94 -14.00
CA LEU A 37 -1.00 3.04 -14.92
C LEU A 37 -1.49 4.25 -14.14
N THR A 38 -0.83 5.40 -14.33
CA THR A 38 -1.34 6.69 -13.87
C THR A 38 -1.86 7.52 -15.06
N GLU A 39 -2.91 8.29 -14.82
CA GLU A 39 -3.41 9.31 -15.73
C GLU A 39 -3.44 10.64 -14.97
N ASN A 40 -2.69 11.63 -15.46
CA ASN A 40 -2.51 12.92 -14.77
C ASN A 40 -2.09 12.78 -13.30
N GLY A 41 -1.19 11.82 -13.02
CA GLY A 41 -0.69 11.54 -11.70
C GLY A 41 -1.61 10.71 -10.78
N ILE A 42 -2.81 10.37 -11.25
CA ILE A 42 -3.76 9.55 -10.48
C ILE A 42 -3.64 8.08 -10.91
N PRO A 43 -3.52 7.12 -10.00
CA PRO A 43 -3.48 5.71 -10.35
C PRO A 43 -4.87 5.22 -10.80
N THR A 44 -5.00 4.87 -12.09
CA THR A 44 -6.27 4.46 -12.70
C THR A 44 -6.38 2.95 -12.92
N ALA A 45 -5.26 2.26 -13.06
CA ALA A 45 -5.19 0.82 -13.12
C ALA A 45 -3.97 0.30 -12.36
N GLY A 46 -4.10 -0.88 -11.78
CA GLY A 46 -2.99 -1.51 -11.06
C GLY A 46 -3.17 -3.02 -10.91
N ALA A 47 -2.03 -3.70 -10.84
CA ALA A 47 -1.94 -5.10 -10.49
C ALA A 47 -0.77 -5.33 -9.54
N VAL A 48 -1.00 -6.12 -8.50
CA VAL A 48 -0.01 -6.57 -7.53
C VAL A 48 0.00 -8.08 -7.54
N ALA A 49 1.06 -8.68 -8.04
CA ALA A 49 1.26 -10.12 -7.98
C ALA A 49 2.06 -10.49 -6.73
N ILE A 50 1.66 -11.58 -6.07
CA ILE A 50 2.41 -12.26 -5.01
C ILE A 50 2.78 -13.65 -5.55
N PRO A 51 3.88 -13.77 -6.31
CA PRO A 51 4.18 -15.00 -7.07
C PRO A 51 4.38 -16.22 -6.19
N SER A 52 4.90 -16.04 -4.99
CA SER A 52 5.13 -17.11 -4.01
C SER A 52 3.85 -17.88 -3.60
N ILE A 53 2.69 -17.24 -3.71
CA ILE A 53 1.37 -17.85 -3.44
C ILE A 53 0.49 -17.95 -4.69
N GLY A 54 1.05 -17.63 -5.86
CA GLY A 54 0.36 -17.74 -7.15
C GLY A 54 -0.86 -16.82 -7.30
N THR A 55 -0.88 -15.67 -6.61
CA THR A 55 -2.04 -14.77 -6.60
C THR A 55 -1.68 -13.41 -7.20
N THR A 56 -2.58 -12.86 -8.01
CA THR A 56 -2.49 -11.48 -8.52
C THR A 56 -3.78 -10.76 -8.16
N PHE A 57 -3.65 -9.58 -7.59
CA PHE A 57 -4.73 -8.65 -7.25
C PHE A 57 -4.76 -7.55 -8.31
N CYS A 58 -5.94 -7.27 -8.87
CA CYS A 58 -6.09 -6.28 -9.92
C CYS A 58 -7.16 -5.25 -9.55
N SER A 59 -7.00 -4.02 -10.05
CA SER A 59 -7.98 -2.95 -9.83
C SER A 59 -9.35 -3.20 -10.51
N ASN A 60 -9.44 -4.16 -11.44
CA ASN A 60 -10.69 -4.58 -12.08
C ASN A 60 -11.33 -5.81 -11.43
N ASP A 61 -10.75 -6.35 -10.36
CA ASP A 61 -11.32 -7.47 -9.63
C ASP A 61 -12.65 -7.06 -8.95
N LYS A 62 -13.51 -8.04 -8.71
CA LYS A 62 -14.72 -7.79 -7.94
C LYS A 62 -14.33 -7.35 -6.53
N ARG A 63 -14.97 -6.27 -6.06
CA ARG A 63 -14.76 -5.76 -4.70
C ARG A 63 -14.91 -6.87 -3.66
N THR A 64 -13.91 -7.02 -2.83
CA THR A 64 -13.96 -7.94 -1.69
C THR A 64 -14.98 -7.43 -0.67
N LYS A 65 -15.93 -8.27 -0.30
CA LYS A 65 -16.82 -7.96 0.83
C LYS A 65 -16.04 -8.21 2.11
N HIS A 66 -15.58 -7.14 2.73
CA HIS A 66 -14.92 -7.23 4.03
C HIS A 66 -15.91 -7.65 5.11
N LYS A 67 -15.47 -8.56 5.98
CA LYS A 67 -16.24 -8.97 7.16
C LYS A 67 -16.29 -7.83 8.18
N GLU A 68 -17.20 -7.92 9.14
CA GLU A 68 -17.21 -7.05 10.32
C GLU A 68 -15.85 -7.06 11.02
N ILE A 69 -15.39 -5.89 11.44
CA ILE A 69 -14.12 -5.75 12.17
C ILE A 69 -14.34 -6.24 13.61
N ARG A 70 -13.69 -7.36 13.95
CA ARG A 70 -13.68 -7.89 15.32
C ARG A 70 -12.44 -7.49 16.08
N GLU A 71 -11.34 -7.26 15.36
CA GLU A 71 -10.05 -6.85 15.87
C GLU A 71 -9.38 -5.95 14.83
N VAL A 72 -8.80 -4.85 15.26
CA VAL A 72 -8.01 -3.99 14.38
C VAL A 72 -6.59 -4.53 14.29
N ARG A 73 -6.19 -4.95 13.08
CA ARG A 73 -4.82 -5.41 12.78
C ARG A 73 -4.11 -4.34 11.98
N VAL A 74 -3.08 -3.76 12.58
CA VAL A 74 -2.25 -2.72 11.95
C VAL A 74 -0.98 -3.36 11.40
N ILE A 75 -0.82 -3.35 10.09
CA ILE A 75 0.34 -3.95 9.44
C ILE A 75 1.37 -2.88 9.06
N CYS A 76 2.64 -3.17 9.34
CA CYS A 76 3.77 -2.28 9.05
C CYS A 76 4.99 -3.05 8.56
N SER A 77 6.05 -2.33 8.22
CA SER A 77 7.30 -2.94 7.78
C SER A 77 7.92 -3.84 8.86
N ARG A 78 8.38 -5.00 8.45
CA ARG A 78 9.13 -5.94 9.30
C ARG A 78 10.47 -5.36 9.72
N THR A 79 11.17 -4.75 8.78
CA THR A 79 12.57 -4.29 8.98
C THR A 79 12.68 -2.83 9.40
N ARG A 80 11.66 -2.02 9.08
CA ARG A 80 11.60 -0.58 9.39
C ARG A 80 10.24 -0.22 9.98
N PRO A 81 9.84 -0.78 11.12
CA PRO A 81 8.56 -0.45 11.75
C PRO A 81 8.65 0.98 12.28
N GLY A 82 8.00 1.92 11.61
CA GLY A 82 7.90 3.29 12.12
C GLY A 82 7.00 3.38 13.35
N PRO A 83 7.04 4.50 14.11
CA PRO A 83 6.21 4.69 15.31
C PRO A 83 4.72 4.77 14.99
N ALA A 84 4.35 5.17 13.79
CA ALA A 84 2.97 5.36 13.36
C ALA A 84 2.09 4.13 13.57
N ALA A 85 2.62 2.94 13.30
CA ALA A 85 1.87 1.69 13.48
C ALA A 85 1.50 1.46 14.95
N GLN A 86 2.44 1.73 15.88
CA GLN A 86 2.17 1.59 17.32
C GLN A 86 1.15 2.62 17.79
N ILE A 87 1.29 3.89 17.38
CA ILE A 87 0.36 4.97 17.75
C ILE A 87 -1.07 4.64 17.30
N ILE A 88 -1.25 4.18 16.04
CA ILE A 88 -2.56 3.77 15.55
C ILE A 88 -3.09 2.54 16.31
N ALA A 89 -2.25 1.53 16.53
CA ALA A 89 -2.65 0.32 17.24
C ALA A 89 -3.11 0.64 18.67
N ASP A 90 -2.37 1.47 19.40
CA ASP A 90 -2.73 1.89 20.76
C ASP A 90 -4.05 2.67 20.77
N LYS A 91 -4.23 3.60 19.82
CA LYS A 91 -5.46 4.41 19.69
C LYS A 91 -6.70 3.58 19.41
N LEU A 92 -6.56 2.55 18.57
CA LEU A 92 -7.67 1.72 18.10
C LEU A 92 -7.79 0.38 18.85
N SER A 93 -7.03 0.20 19.94
CA SER A 93 -6.96 -1.07 20.70
C SER A 93 -6.66 -2.27 19.78
N GLY A 94 -5.80 -2.04 18.78
CA GLY A 94 -5.43 -3.02 17.78
C GLY A 94 -4.12 -3.74 18.10
N ARG A 95 -3.77 -4.72 17.26
CA ARG A 95 -2.48 -5.40 17.32
C ARG A 95 -1.63 -5.14 16.09
N ILE A 96 -0.33 -5.20 16.25
CA ILE A 96 0.63 -5.01 15.16
C ILE A 96 0.92 -6.33 14.46
N MET A 97 0.92 -6.28 13.13
CA MET A 97 1.44 -7.31 12.24
C MET A 97 2.64 -6.77 11.45
N ARG A 98 3.58 -7.64 11.11
CA ARG A 98 4.80 -7.25 10.38
C ARG A 98 5.00 -8.14 9.16
N LEU A 99 5.07 -7.52 7.98
CA LEU A 99 5.44 -8.16 6.72
C LEU A 99 6.53 -7.36 6.01
N GLY A 100 7.20 -8.01 5.07
CA GLY A 100 8.04 -7.36 4.07
C GLY A 100 7.21 -6.63 3.03
N SER A 101 7.75 -6.34 1.85
CA SER A 101 7.06 -5.83 0.67
C SER A 101 5.92 -4.83 0.92
N ALA A 102 5.87 -3.71 0.25
CA ALA A 102 4.76 -2.76 0.33
C ALA A 102 3.49 -3.37 -0.28
N GLY A 103 3.62 -4.07 -1.40
CA GLY A 103 2.53 -4.79 -2.04
C GLY A 103 1.92 -5.86 -1.17
N ALA A 104 2.74 -6.72 -0.55
CA ALA A 104 2.22 -7.77 0.33
C ALA A 104 1.43 -7.19 1.52
N LYS A 105 1.88 -6.08 2.13
CA LYS A 105 1.17 -5.39 3.20
C LYS A 105 -0.17 -4.80 2.75
N ALA A 106 -0.17 -4.12 1.60
CA ALA A 106 -1.38 -3.54 1.05
C ALA A 106 -2.39 -4.63 0.65
N MET A 107 -1.93 -5.72 0.03
CA MET A 107 -2.81 -6.83 -0.36
C MET A 107 -3.36 -7.60 0.86
N ALA A 108 -2.65 -7.62 1.98
CA ALA A 108 -3.20 -8.13 3.24
C ALA A 108 -4.41 -7.31 3.73
N VAL A 109 -4.46 -6.00 3.46
CA VAL A 109 -5.65 -5.18 3.74
C VAL A 109 -6.75 -5.44 2.70
N VAL A 110 -6.39 -5.56 1.43
CA VAL A 110 -7.35 -5.87 0.34
C VAL A 110 -8.04 -7.21 0.57
N SER A 111 -7.31 -8.25 1.00
CA SER A 111 -7.86 -9.58 1.30
C SER A 111 -8.60 -9.67 2.64
N GLY A 112 -8.44 -8.67 3.52
CA GLY A 112 -9.04 -8.66 4.86
C GLY A 112 -8.25 -9.42 5.91
N ASP A 113 -6.96 -9.66 5.66
CA ASP A 113 -6.01 -10.23 6.63
C ASP A 113 -5.47 -9.18 7.61
N ALA A 114 -5.64 -7.90 7.28
CA ALA A 114 -5.39 -6.74 8.13
C ALA A 114 -6.44 -5.65 7.86
N GLU A 115 -6.56 -4.67 8.76
CA GLU A 115 -7.49 -3.55 8.62
C GLU A 115 -6.78 -2.27 8.19
N ILE A 116 -5.51 -2.12 8.56
CA ILE A 116 -4.72 -0.90 8.32
C ILE A 116 -3.31 -1.28 7.90
N TYR A 117 -2.82 -0.73 6.80
CA TYR A 117 -1.41 -0.65 6.46
C TYR A 117 -0.95 0.80 6.58
N VAL A 118 0.06 1.03 7.40
CA VAL A 118 0.71 2.33 7.54
C VAL A 118 2.21 2.21 7.27
N HIS A 119 2.74 3.18 6.53
CA HIS A 119 4.17 3.30 6.28
C HIS A 119 4.65 4.70 6.57
N THR A 120 5.80 4.80 7.27
CA THR A 120 6.56 6.02 7.50
C THR A 120 8.04 5.73 7.25
N GLY A 121 8.83 6.77 6.96
CA GLY A 121 10.26 6.60 6.69
C GLY A 121 10.58 6.45 5.21
N GLY A 122 9.61 6.72 4.35
CA GLY A 122 9.77 6.86 2.92
C GLY A 122 9.77 5.56 2.13
N GLN A 123 9.25 5.68 0.94
CA GLN A 123 9.26 4.70 -0.13
C GLN A 123 9.25 5.46 -1.46
N TYR A 124 9.29 4.77 -2.59
CA TYR A 124 9.21 5.39 -3.89
C TYR A 124 7.85 5.14 -4.53
N GLU A 125 7.54 5.88 -5.59
CA GLU A 125 6.27 5.76 -6.30
C GLU A 125 5.95 4.32 -6.74
N TRP A 126 6.96 3.55 -7.17
CA TRP A 126 6.78 2.17 -7.62
C TRP A 126 6.44 1.19 -6.48
N ASP A 127 6.80 1.52 -5.22
CA ASP A 127 6.41 0.71 -4.04
C ASP A 127 4.91 0.80 -3.75
N SER A 128 4.25 1.90 -4.15
CA SER A 128 2.89 2.20 -3.68
C SER A 128 1.85 2.40 -4.78
N CYS A 129 2.22 2.78 -5.99
CA CYS A 129 1.25 3.15 -7.04
C CYS A 129 0.26 2.01 -7.37
N ALA A 130 0.76 0.81 -7.65
CA ALA A 130 -0.09 -0.35 -7.92
C ALA A 130 -0.89 -0.79 -6.68
N PRO A 131 -0.29 -0.92 -5.47
CA PRO A 131 -1.02 -1.17 -4.24
C PRO A 131 -2.17 -0.19 -3.98
N VAL A 132 -1.95 1.11 -4.22
CA VAL A 132 -2.98 2.15 -4.04
C VAL A 132 -4.09 2.02 -5.07
N ALA A 133 -3.77 1.80 -6.35
CA ALA A 133 -4.77 1.56 -7.39
C ALA A 133 -5.70 0.40 -7.04
N VAL A 134 -5.13 -0.73 -6.61
CA VAL A 134 -5.90 -1.93 -6.22
C VAL A 134 -6.73 -1.66 -4.96
N ALA A 135 -6.16 -1.01 -3.94
CA ALA A 135 -6.85 -0.70 -2.69
C ALA A 135 -8.07 0.21 -2.91
N LEU A 136 -7.91 1.30 -3.67
CA LEU A 136 -9.01 2.23 -4.00
C LEU A 136 -10.11 1.53 -4.79
N ALA A 137 -9.76 0.73 -5.79
CA ALA A 137 -10.71 -0.05 -6.57
C ALA A 137 -11.46 -1.09 -5.72
N SER A 138 -10.80 -1.65 -4.71
CA SER A 138 -11.40 -2.56 -3.73
C SER A 138 -12.32 -1.87 -2.72
N GLY A 139 -12.41 -0.52 -2.77
CA GLY A 139 -13.29 0.25 -1.89
C GLY A 139 -12.65 0.62 -0.55
N LEU A 140 -11.33 0.47 -0.41
CA LEU A 140 -10.56 0.93 0.74
C LEU A 140 -10.28 2.44 0.68
N HIS A 141 -9.74 2.99 1.75
CA HIS A 141 -9.15 4.32 1.80
C HIS A 141 -7.65 4.22 1.53
N ALA A 142 -7.10 5.19 0.77
CA ALA A 142 -5.67 5.36 0.59
C ALA A 142 -5.33 6.86 0.53
N SER A 143 -4.37 7.31 1.36
CA SER A 143 -3.92 8.71 1.42
C SER A 143 -2.51 8.81 2.01
N ARG A 144 -1.98 10.03 2.05
CA ARG A 144 -0.90 10.46 2.94
C ARG A 144 -1.41 10.47 4.39
N LEU A 145 -0.50 10.57 5.38
CA LEU A 145 -0.87 10.63 6.80
C LEU A 145 -1.50 11.98 7.21
N ASP A 146 -1.33 13.01 6.42
CA ASP A 146 -2.04 14.27 6.58
C ASP A 146 -3.44 14.29 5.92
N GLY A 147 -3.85 13.17 5.34
CA GLY A 147 -5.11 13.01 4.62
C GLY A 147 -5.08 13.47 3.17
N SER A 148 -3.99 14.06 2.69
CA SER A 148 -3.87 14.49 1.29
C SER A 148 -3.80 13.29 0.33
N PRO A 149 -4.23 13.46 -0.94
CA PRO A 149 -4.18 12.40 -1.92
C PRO A 149 -2.74 12.03 -2.29
N LEU A 150 -2.55 10.80 -2.69
CA LEU A 150 -1.31 10.30 -3.27
C LEU A 150 -1.28 10.64 -4.76
N ILE A 151 -0.29 11.44 -5.16
CA ILE A 151 -0.07 11.87 -6.54
C ILE A 151 1.25 11.28 -7.03
N TYR A 152 1.22 10.69 -8.20
CA TYR A 152 2.33 9.96 -8.81
C TYR A 152 2.86 10.67 -10.04
N ASN A 153 3.91 10.12 -10.65
CA ASN A 153 4.64 10.71 -11.78
C ASN A 153 5.22 12.09 -11.44
N GLN A 154 5.73 12.24 -10.22
CA GLN A 154 6.38 13.47 -9.77
C GLN A 154 7.86 13.50 -10.18
N SER A 155 8.45 14.71 -10.27
CA SER A 155 9.89 14.86 -10.52
C SER A 155 10.75 14.23 -9.41
N ASP A 156 10.31 14.36 -8.16
CA ASP A 156 10.80 13.58 -7.03
C ASP A 156 9.85 12.41 -6.81
N THR A 157 10.34 11.19 -7.03
CA THR A 157 9.55 9.96 -6.89
C THR A 157 9.42 9.49 -5.44
N TYR A 158 9.93 10.26 -4.48
CA TYR A 158 9.87 9.92 -3.06
C TYR A 158 8.48 10.14 -2.46
N VAL A 159 7.93 9.11 -1.84
CA VAL A 159 6.66 9.12 -1.10
C VAL A 159 6.97 8.94 0.39
N PRO A 160 6.88 10.01 1.23
CA PRO A 160 7.37 9.96 2.60
C PRO A 160 6.53 9.09 3.54
N ASP A 161 5.25 8.94 3.27
CA ASP A 161 4.32 8.16 4.10
C ASP A 161 3.10 7.68 3.30
N LEU A 162 2.39 6.69 3.86
CA LEU A 162 1.22 6.06 3.26
C LEU A 162 0.30 5.48 4.33
N LEU A 163 -1.00 5.66 4.14
CA LEU A 163 -2.06 4.94 4.83
C LEU A 163 -2.95 4.24 3.81
N ILE A 164 -3.13 2.93 3.95
CA ILE A 164 -4.20 2.16 3.28
C ILE A 164 -5.01 1.48 4.38
N CYS A 165 -6.32 1.70 4.42
CA CYS A 165 -7.14 1.10 5.46
C CYS A 165 -8.60 0.89 5.03
N ARG A 166 -9.33 0.16 5.85
CA ARG A 166 -10.79 0.09 5.81
C ARG A 166 -11.36 1.51 5.95
N LYS A 167 -12.33 1.89 5.09
CA LYS A 167 -12.87 3.27 5.07
C LYS A 167 -13.39 3.73 6.42
N GLU A 168 -14.07 2.85 7.15
CA GLU A 168 -14.62 3.12 8.46
C GLU A 168 -13.58 3.41 9.55
N LEU A 169 -12.31 3.14 9.30
CA LEU A 169 -11.19 3.41 10.20
C LEU A 169 -10.37 4.64 9.81
N ALA A 170 -10.61 5.21 8.62
CA ALA A 170 -9.75 6.25 8.05
C ALA A 170 -9.64 7.49 8.95
N ASP A 171 -10.78 8.07 9.35
CA ASP A 171 -10.81 9.28 10.18
C ASP A 171 -10.11 9.05 11.53
N SER A 172 -10.36 7.88 12.16
CA SER A 172 -9.74 7.54 13.44
C SER A 172 -8.23 7.29 13.32
N ALA A 173 -7.78 6.72 12.20
CA ALA A 173 -6.35 6.49 11.95
C ALA A 173 -5.62 7.79 11.61
N LEU A 174 -6.22 8.70 10.85
CA LEU A 174 -5.65 9.99 10.49
C LEU A 174 -5.61 10.96 11.68
N ALA A 175 -6.62 10.91 12.55
CA ALA A 175 -6.71 11.80 13.73
C ALA A 175 -5.55 11.65 14.74
N VAL A 176 -4.68 10.66 14.59
CA VAL A 176 -3.49 10.51 15.44
C VAL A 176 -2.29 11.34 14.96
N PHE A 177 -2.39 11.91 13.75
CA PHE A 177 -1.32 12.69 13.11
C PHE A 177 -1.67 14.19 12.95
N ASN A 178 -2.92 14.58 13.27
CA ASN A 178 -3.46 15.94 13.16
C ASN A 178 -3.65 16.61 14.51
#